data_8f451548a0d6cfd7d6ca2e89f99ef38a
#
_entry.id   8f451548a0d6cfd7d6ca2e89f99ef38a
#
_cell.length_a   1.000
_cell.length_b   1.000
_cell.length_c   1.000
_cell.angle_alpha   90.00
_cell.angle_beta   90.00
_cell.angle_gamma   90.00
#
_symmetry.space_group_name_H-M   'P 1'
#
loop_
_entity.id
_entity.type
_entity.pdbx_description
1 polymer ?
#
loop_
_entity_poly.entity_id
_entity_poly.type
_entity_poly.pdbx_seq_one_letter_code
_entity_poly.pdbx_strand_id
1 'polypeptide(L)'
;MINDRIIIGKVIGAHGVRGEVKVFPITDNVRRFTKLKKCYLVMDNGTVEQEMSVKSSRVDRENALVTFEGCDDRDKALLLKGLLVAVDRDDAVKLPKGEFFIVDLIGLSVIDEKLGELGKIDDVYETGAGHHILSVKRKGKKDLQIPFLKTICIETDIEQGIMKVILPDGLYEIYE
;
A
#
# COMPACT_ATOMS: atom_id res chain seq x y z
N MET A 1 -13.69 -10.35 -4.42
CA MET A 1 -12.74 -9.84 -5.41
C MET A 1 -11.92 -8.75 -4.75
N ILE A 2 -10.61 -8.93 -4.69
CA ILE A 2 -9.69 -8.07 -3.92
C ILE A 2 -9.40 -6.73 -4.63
N ASN A 3 -9.76 -6.58 -5.91
CA ASN A 3 -9.33 -5.45 -6.74
C ASN A 3 -9.85 -4.06 -6.34
N ASP A 4 -10.89 -3.99 -5.49
CA ASP A 4 -11.48 -2.71 -5.09
C ASP A 4 -11.15 -2.32 -3.64
N ARG A 5 -10.31 -3.09 -2.95
CA ARG A 5 -9.95 -2.85 -1.55
C ARG A 5 -8.45 -2.81 -1.35
N ILE A 6 -8.03 -1.94 -0.43
CA ILE A 6 -6.63 -1.76 -0.06
C ILE A 6 -6.44 -2.25 1.37
N ILE A 7 -5.50 -3.17 1.58
CA ILE A 7 -5.09 -3.61 2.90
C ILE A 7 -4.23 -2.52 3.52
N ILE A 8 -4.62 -2.08 4.71
CA ILE A 8 -3.94 -1.01 5.45
C ILE A 8 -3.31 -1.47 6.76
N GLY A 9 -3.63 -2.68 7.21
CA GLY A 9 -3.04 -3.22 8.43
C GLY A 9 -3.47 -4.66 8.73
N LYS A 10 -2.88 -5.21 9.79
CA LYS A 10 -3.18 -6.55 10.33
C LYS A 10 -3.48 -6.46 11.81
N VAL A 11 -4.55 -7.09 12.26
CA VAL A 11 -4.86 -7.20 13.69
C VAL A 11 -3.88 -8.16 14.34
N ILE A 12 -3.08 -7.67 15.26
CA ILE A 12 -2.05 -8.46 15.95
C ILE A 12 -2.45 -8.90 17.36
N GLY A 13 -3.52 -8.33 17.91
CA GLY A 13 -4.03 -8.73 19.22
C GLY A 13 -5.02 -7.75 19.81
N ALA A 14 -5.47 -8.04 21.03
CA ALA A 14 -6.30 -7.16 21.84
C ALA A 14 -5.42 -6.20 22.66
N HIS A 15 -5.94 -4.98 22.89
CA HIS A 15 -5.35 -4.01 23.80
C HIS A 15 -6.32 -3.70 24.94
N GLY A 16 -5.86 -3.88 26.19
CA GLY A 16 -6.73 -3.70 27.35
C GLY A 16 -7.90 -4.69 27.42
N VAL A 17 -9.01 -4.27 28.04
CA VAL A 17 -10.17 -5.12 28.36
C VAL A 17 -11.48 -4.64 27.69
N ARG A 18 -11.46 -3.48 27.02
CA ARG A 18 -12.64 -2.82 26.47
C ARG A 18 -12.89 -3.08 24.99
N GLY A 19 -12.33 -4.17 24.43
CA GLY A 19 -12.53 -4.50 23.02
C GLY A 19 -11.65 -3.74 22.03
N GLU A 20 -10.68 -2.96 22.50
CA GLU A 20 -9.74 -2.29 21.62
C GLU A 20 -8.76 -3.29 21.00
N VAL A 21 -8.56 -3.25 19.70
CA VAL A 21 -7.63 -4.10 18.98
C VAL A 21 -6.37 -3.35 18.60
N LYS A 22 -5.24 -4.05 18.64
CA LYS A 22 -3.96 -3.55 18.17
C LYS A 22 -3.76 -3.96 16.72
N VAL A 23 -3.59 -2.98 15.85
CA VAL A 23 -3.39 -3.17 14.41
C VAL A 23 -1.97 -2.76 14.04
N PHE A 24 -1.23 -3.70 13.45
CA PHE A 24 0.05 -3.41 12.82
C PHE A 24 -0.21 -2.78 11.45
N PRO A 25 0.27 -1.55 11.17
CA PRO A 25 0.03 -0.89 9.91
C PRO A 25 0.84 -1.54 8.78
N ILE A 26 0.18 -1.77 7.64
CA ILE A 26 0.79 -2.17 6.35
C ILE A 26 0.70 -0.96 5.41
N THR A 27 0.99 0.22 5.94
CA THR A 27 0.92 1.49 5.23
C THR A 27 1.98 2.43 5.81
N ASP A 28 2.56 3.27 4.98
CA ASP A 28 3.58 4.24 5.39
C ASP A 28 3.05 5.31 6.34
N ASN A 29 1.73 5.46 6.45
CA ASN A 29 1.11 6.47 7.29
C ASN A 29 0.10 5.86 8.27
N VAL A 30 0.56 5.54 9.48
CA VAL A 30 -0.29 5.02 10.56
C VAL A 30 -1.43 5.98 10.97
N ARG A 31 -1.28 7.30 10.73
CA ARG A 31 -2.33 8.29 11.02
C ARG A 31 -3.58 8.12 10.17
N ARG A 32 -3.56 7.30 9.12
CA ARG A 32 -4.75 6.93 8.34
C ARG A 32 -5.84 6.32 9.22
N PHE A 33 -5.44 5.54 10.22
CA PHE A 33 -6.37 4.89 11.13
C PHE A 33 -7.18 5.90 11.96
N THR A 34 -6.65 7.09 12.26
CA THR A 34 -7.37 8.10 13.07
C THR A 34 -8.59 8.70 12.38
N LYS A 35 -8.69 8.57 11.05
CA LYS A 35 -9.82 9.05 10.24
C LYS A 35 -10.73 7.92 9.76
N LEU A 36 -10.42 6.69 10.14
CA LEU A 36 -11.14 5.50 9.70
C LEU A 36 -12.54 5.47 10.35
N LYS A 37 -13.59 5.43 9.53
CA LYS A 37 -14.98 5.31 10.00
C LYS A 37 -15.52 3.90 9.82
N LYS A 38 -15.12 3.23 8.76
CA LYS A 38 -15.46 1.84 8.47
C LYS A 38 -14.30 1.12 7.81
N CYS A 39 -14.25 -0.18 7.93
CA CYS A 39 -13.29 -1.02 7.24
C CYS A 39 -13.87 -2.42 7.03
N TYR A 40 -13.13 -3.23 6.31
CA TYR A 40 -13.43 -4.65 6.13
C TYR A 40 -12.35 -5.47 6.82
N LEU A 41 -12.79 -6.49 7.57
CA LEU A 41 -11.90 -7.52 8.08
C LEU A 41 -11.85 -8.64 7.03
N VAL A 42 -10.65 -8.96 6.59
CA VAL A 42 -10.41 -9.96 5.54
C VAL A 42 -9.42 -11.01 6.03
N MET A 43 -9.61 -12.23 5.57
CA MET A 43 -8.64 -13.32 5.79
C MET A 43 -7.42 -13.14 4.87
N ASP A 44 -6.31 -13.80 5.18
CA ASP A 44 -5.09 -13.78 4.36
C ASP A 44 -5.34 -14.28 2.90
N ASN A 45 -6.37 -15.07 2.67
CA ASN A 45 -6.79 -15.52 1.33
C ASN A 45 -7.64 -14.48 0.57
N GLY A 46 -7.88 -13.30 1.17
CA GLY A 46 -8.67 -12.22 0.59
C GLY A 46 -10.18 -12.37 0.75
N THR A 47 -10.67 -13.39 1.44
CA THR A 47 -12.10 -13.52 1.76
C THR A 47 -12.49 -12.46 2.76
N VAL A 48 -13.53 -11.67 2.43
CA VAL A 48 -14.11 -10.71 3.35
C VAL A 48 -14.90 -11.43 4.41
N GLU A 49 -14.51 -11.29 5.67
CA GLU A 49 -15.25 -11.84 6.78
C GLU A 49 -16.39 -10.92 7.21
N GLN A 50 -16.06 -9.64 7.41
CA GLN A 50 -17.04 -8.71 7.98
C GLN A 50 -16.70 -7.25 7.63
N GLU A 51 -17.74 -6.46 7.34
CA GLU A 51 -17.66 -5.00 7.39
C GLU A 51 -17.79 -4.53 8.83
N MET A 52 -16.92 -3.64 9.27
CA MET A 52 -16.87 -3.13 10.64
C MET A 52 -16.93 -1.60 10.66
N SER A 53 -17.82 -1.07 11.48
CA SER A 53 -17.81 0.36 11.82
C SER A 53 -16.78 0.63 12.91
N VAL A 54 -16.00 1.70 12.73
CA VAL A 54 -14.99 2.12 13.69
C VAL A 54 -15.59 3.12 14.67
N LYS A 55 -15.63 2.75 15.95
CA LYS A 55 -16.11 3.60 17.04
C LYS A 55 -15.07 4.65 17.43
N SER A 56 -13.81 4.23 17.52
CA SER A 56 -12.69 5.11 17.82
C SER A 56 -11.37 4.50 17.31
N SER A 57 -10.42 5.35 17.03
CA SER A 57 -9.07 4.91 16.66
C SER A 57 -8.03 5.95 17.09
N ARG A 58 -6.86 5.48 17.46
CA ARG A 58 -5.71 6.30 17.87
C ARG A 58 -4.42 5.62 17.49
N VAL A 59 -3.35 6.39 17.42
CA VAL A 59 -2.00 5.88 17.19
C VAL A 59 -1.33 5.65 18.54
N ASP A 60 -0.70 4.49 18.69
CA ASP A 60 0.14 4.12 19.81
C ASP A 60 1.51 3.66 19.26
N ARG A 61 2.49 4.56 19.31
CA ARG A 61 3.83 4.38 18.74
C ARG A 61 3.74 4.07 17.23
N GLU A 62 4.10 2.85 16.82
CA GLU A 62 4.08 2.40 15.42
C GLU A 62 2.80 1.67 15.05
N ASN A 63 1.88 1.46 16.00
CA ASN A 63 0.65 0.71 15.79
C ASN A 63 -0.57 1.61 15.86
N ALA A 64 -1.67 1.15 15.31
CA ALA A 64 -2.98 1.73 15.52
C ALA A 64 -3.76 0.92 16.57
N LEU A 65 -4.46 1.61 17.45
CA LEU A 65 -5.42 1.03 18.37
C LEU A 65 -6.81 1.40 17.88
N VAL A 66 -7.63 0.40 17.56
CA VAL A 66 -8.94 0.57 16.93
C VAL A 66 -10.00 -0.12 17.77
N THR A 67 -11.11 0.58 18.03
CA THR A 67 -12.30 0.01 18.64
C THR A 67 -13.40 -0.09 17.60
N PHE A 68 -13.90 -1.29 17.37
CA PHE A 68 -15.00 -1.54 16.45
C PHE A 68 -16.33 -1.55 17.20
N GLU A 69 -17.40 -1.15 16.52
CA GLU A 69 -18.75 -1.29 17.06
C GLU A 69 -19.08 -2.77 17.26
N GLY A 70 -19.69 -3.09 18.42
CA GLY A 70 -20.00 -4.47 18.79
C GLY A 70 -18.83 -5.28 19.36
N CYS A 71 -17.62 -4.72 19.37
CA CYS A 71 -16.43 -5.32 19.98
C CYS A 71 -16.17 -4.63 21.34
N ASP A 72 -16.87 -5.07 22.40
CA ASP A 72 -16.91 -4.37 23.68
C ASP A 72 -16.05 -5.01 24.77
N ASP A 73 -15.45 -6.16 24.48
CA ASP A 73 -14.64 -6.91 25.42
C ASP A 73 -13.39 -7.50 24.77
N ARG A 74 -12.47 -7.97 25.62
CA ARG A 74 -11.18 -8.53 25.19
C ARG A 74 -11.33 -9.82 24.39
N ASP A 75 -12.32 -10.64 24.70
CA ASP A 75 -12.49 -11.95 24.04
C ASP A 75 -12.94 -11.76 22.60
N LYS A 76 -13.86 -10.82 22.35
CA LYS A 76 -14.27 -10.42 21.02
C LYS A 76 -13.09 -9.82 20.22
N ALA A 77 -12.30 -8.98 20.84
CA ALA A 77 -11.10 -8.43 20.23
C ALA A 77 -10.07 -9.48 19.84
N LEU A 78 -9.89 -10.52 20.67
CA LEU A 78 -8.98 -11.63 20.38
C LEU A 78 -9.45 -12.49 19.20
N LEU A 79 -10.76 -12.61 18.96
CA LEU A 79 -11.29 -13.33 17.78
C LEU A 79 -10.90 -12.69 16.47
N LEU A 80 -10.62 -11.39 16.48
CA LEU A 80 -10.21 -10.63 15.29
C LEU A 80 -8.72 -10.74 14.97
N LYS A 81 -7.93 -11.35 15.87
CA LYS A 81 -6.49 -11.50 15.70
C LYS A 81 -6.17 -12.31 14.43
N GLY A 82 -5.25 -11.78 13.64
CA GLY A 82 -4.80 -12.39 12.39
C GLY A 82 -5.54 -11.87 11.15
N LEU A 83 -6.71 -11.25 11.31
CA LEU A 83 -7.43 -10.66 10.19
C LEU A 83 -6.72 -9.41 9.67
N LEU A 84 -6.83 -9.20 8.37
CA LEU A 84 -6.35 -8.00 7.70
C LEU A 84 -7.41 -6.92 7.75
N VAL A 85 -6.99 -5.68 7.90
CA VAL A 85 -7.86 -4.50 7.83
C VAL A 85 -7.74 -3.90 6.43
N ALA A 86 -8.85 -3.89 5.70
CA ALA A 86 -8.94 -3.34 4.36
C ALA A 86 -9.96 -2.20 4.29
N VAL A 87 -9.76 -1.29 3.36
CA VAL A 87 -10.69 -0.18 3.07
C VAL A 87 -11.06 -0.18 1.60
N ASP A 88 -12.21 0.38 1.26
CA ASP A 88 -12.54 0.62 -0.14
C ASP A 88 -11.54 1.60 -0.76
N ARG A 89 -11.25 1.43 -2.03
CA ARG A 89 -10.29 2.27 -2.76
C ARG A 89 -10.68 3.76 -2.74
N ASP A 90 -11.96 4.04 -2.78
CA ASP A 90 -12.51 5.40 -2.72
C ASP A 90 -12.41 6.04 -1.32
N ASP A 91 -12.43 5.22 -0.27
CA ASP A 91 -12.23 5.62 1.13
C ASP A 91 -10.75 5.60 1.53
N ALA A 92 -9.90 5.01 0.72
CA ALA A 92 -8.47 5.15 0.88
C ALA A 92 -8.13 6.64 0.73
N VAL A 93 -7.56 7.22 1.80
CA VAL A 93 -7.18 8.65 1.84
C VAL A 93 -6.55 9.01 0.50
N LYS A 94 -7.10 10.01 -0.20
CA LYS A 94 -6.49 10.55 -1.41
C LYS A 94 -5.04 10.86 -1.09
N LEU A 95 -4.14 10.08 -1.66
CA LEU A 95 -2.72 10.32 -1.48
C LEU A 95 -2.38 11.73 -1.99
N PRO A 96 -1.48 12.46 -1.33
CA PRO A 96 -0.97 13.71 -1.88
C PRO A 96 -0.49 13.51 -3.32
N LYS A 97 -0.58 14.56 -4.14
CA LYS A 97 -0.07 14.49 -5.52
C LYS A 97 1.37 13.96 -5.56
N GLY A 98 1.57 12.85 -6.29
CA GLY A 98 2.86 12.18 -6.45
C GLY A 98 3.17 11.10 -5.41
N GLU A 99 2.20 10.73 -4.56
CA GLU A 99 2.23 9.52 -3.75
C GLU A 99 1.30 8.49 -4.35
N PHE A 100 1.74 7.23 -4.40
CA PHE A 100 1.00 6.13 -5.01
C PHE A 100 1.07 4.91 -4.11
N PHE A 101 0.04 4.06 -4.17
CA PHE A 101 0.14 2.74 -3.57
C PHE A 101 1.06 1.86 -4.43
N ILE A 102 1.91 1.06 -3.81
CA ILE A 102 2.82 0.15 -4.53
C ILE A 102 2.04 -0.76 -5.49
N VAL A 103 0.87 -1.26 -5.05
CA VAL A 103 0.03 -2.13 -5.88
C VAL A 103 -0.48 -1.45 -7.16
N ASP A 104 -0.63 -0.12 -7.15
CA ASP A 104 -1.09 0.65 -8.32
C ASP A 104 0.04 0.92 -9.32
N LEU A 105 1.29 0.83 -8.86
CA LEU A 105 2.46 0.98 -9.72
C LEU A 105 2.79 -0.30 -10.50
N ILE A 106 2.48 -1.47 -9.93
CA ILE A 106 2.72 -2.77 -10.59
C ILE A 106 1.89 -2.87 -11.87
N GLY A 107 2.56 -3.22 -12.97
CA GLY A 107 1.94 -3.38 -14.28
C GLY A 107 1.90 -2.11 -15.14
N LEU A 108 2.25 -0.93 -14.60
CA LEU A 108 2.36 0.29 -15.41
C LEU A 108 3.45 0.14 -16.47
N SER A 109 3.17 0.62 -17.67
CA SER A 109 4.17 0.76 -18.74
C SER A 109 5.05 1.97 -18.45
N VAL A 110 6.35 1.77 -18.45
CA VAL A 110 7.35 2.83 -18.21
C VAL A 110 7.84 3.37 -19.54
N ILE A 111 7.72 4.68 -19.72
CA ILE A 111 8.09 5.35 -20.96
C ILE A 111 9.10 6.47 -20.64
N ASP A 112 10.26 6.38 -21.25
CA ASP A 112 11.27 7.45 -21.20
C ASP A 112 11.11 8.40 -22.39
N GLU A 113 11.34 9.69 -22.18
CA GLU A 113 11.17 10.71 -23.23
C GLU A 113 12.10 10.51 -24.43
N LYS A 114 13.30 9.98 -24.22
CA LYS A 114 14.32 9.77 -25.26
C LYS A 114 14.36 8.35 -25.81
N LEU A 115 14.17 7.37 -24.93
CA LEU A 115 14.34 5.94 -25.25
C LEU A 115 13.01 5.26 -25.61
N GLY A 116 11.87 5.91 -25.39
CA GLY A 116 10.56 5.35 -25.62
C GLY A 116 10.14 4.36 -24.55
N GLU A 117 9.34 3.34 -24.90
CA GLU A 117 8.84 2.34 -23.96
C GLU A 117 9.99 1.46 -23.46
N LEU A 118 10.18 1.46 -22.13
CA LEU A 118 11.24 0.70 -21.47
C LEU A 118 10.79 -0.70 -21.06
N GLY A 119 9.53 -0.86 -20.66
CA GLY A 119 8.94 -2.10 -20.18
C GLY A 119 7.83 -1.86 -19.18
N LYS A 120 7.50 -2.87 -18.37
CA LYS A 120 6.46 -2.79 -17.34
C LYS A 120 7.03 -2.99 -15.95
N ILE A 121 6.47 -2.27 -14.98
CA ILE A 121 6.82 -2.45 -13.57
C ILE A 121 6.33 -3.83 -13.12
N ASP A 122 7.27 -4.69 -12.73
CA ASP A 122 7.01 -6.06 -12.25
C ASP A 122 7.04 -6.13 -10.71
N ASP A 123 7.87 -5.30 -10.10
CA ASP A 123 8.01 -5.25 -8.64
C ASP A 123 8.43 -3.86 -8.16
N VAL A 124 8.14 -3.56 -6.91
CA VAL A 124 8.59 -2.34 -6.22
C VAL A 124 9.08 -2.74 -4.83
N TYR A 125 10.34 -2.49 -4.53
CA TYR A 125 10.92 -2.82 -3.24
C TYR A 125 11.64 -1.64 -2.60
N GLU A 126 11.70 -1.63 -1.29
CA GLU A 126 12.38 -0.61 -0.50
C GLU A 126 13.84 -0.99 -0.28
N THR A 127 14.74 -0.02 -0.45
CA THR A 127 16.13 -0.16 -0.07
C THR A 127 16.33 0.25 1.38
N GLY A 128 17.38 -0.26 2.03
CA GLY A 128 17.68 0.07 3.44
C GLY A 128 17.91 1.55 3.74
N ALA A 129 17.91 2.42 2.71
CA ALA A 129 17.97 3.87 2.83
C ALA A 129 16.59 4.57 2.77
N GLY A 130 15.49 3.80 2.79
CA GLY A 130 14.13 4.34 2.73
C GLY A 130 13.68 4.80 1.34
N HIS A 131 14.39 4.40 0.29
CA HIS A 131 14.01 4.70 -1.09
C HIS A 131 13.41 3.47 -1.77
N HIS A 132 12.36 3.70 -2.56
CA HIS A 132 11.76 2.65 -3.39
C HIS A 132 12.46 2.54 -4.73
N ILE A 133 12.62 1.30 -5.21
CA ILE A 133 13.14 0.97 -6.53
C ILE A 133 12.04 0.27 -7.32
N LEU A 134 11.81 0.73 -8.53
CA LEU A 134 10.92 0.08 -9.50
C LEU A 134 11.74 -0.94 -10.29
N SER A 135 11.34 -2.20 -10.25
CA SER A 135 11.87 -3.23 -11.13
C SER A 135 11.05 -3.27 -12.41
N VAL A 136 11.65 -2.87 -13.51
CA VAL A 136 10.98 -2.78 -14.82
C VAL A 136 11.41 -3.96 -15.68
N LYS A 137 10.47 -4.86 -15.94
CA LYS A 137 10.67 -6.05 -16.74
C LYS A 137 10.74 -5.72 -18.22
N ARG A 138 11.78 -6.20 -18.89
CA ARG A 138 12.03 -5.98 -20.31
C ARG A 138 12.15 -7.32 -21.06
N LYS A 139 11.55 -7.40 -22.24
CA LYS A 139 11.58 -8.62 -23.04
C LYS A 139 13.00 -8.86 -23.60
N GLY A 140 13.65 -9.96 -23.19
CA GLY A 140 14.97 -10.36 -23.70
C GLY A 140 16.15 -9.55 -23.18
N LYS A 141 15.93 -8.68 -22.17
CA LYS A 141 17.01 -7.89 -21.51
C LYS A 141 16.92 -8.06 -19.99
N LYS A 142 17.94 -7.59 -19.28
CA LYS A 142 17.90 -7.53 -17.81
C LYS A 142 16.85 -6.56 -17.33
N ASP A 143 16.24 -6.85 -16.18
CA ASP A 143 15.28 -5.95 -15.56
C ASP A 143 15.98 -4.65 -15.16
N LEU A 144 15.35 -3.53 -15.53
CA LEU A 144 15.88 -2.20 -15.27
C LEU A 144 15.43 -1.74 -13.87
N GLN A 145 16.37 -1.31 -13.05
CA GLN A 145 16.08 -0.83 -11.70
C GLN A 145 16.06 0.72 -11.70
N ILE A 146 14.88 1.29 -11.50
CA ILE A 146 14.68 2.75 -11.56
C ILE A 146 14.35 3.26 -10.15
N PRO A 147 15.12 4.20 -9.58
CA PRO A 147 14.76 4.86 -8.34
C PRO A 147 13.43 5.62 -8.47
N PHE A 148 12.49 5.33 -7.56
CA PHE A 148 11.19 6.02 -7.54
C PHE A 148 11.34 7.40 -6.90
N LEU A 149 11.89 8.34 -7.66
CA LEU A 149 12.12 9.72 -7.27
C LEU A 149 11.34 10.66 -8.18
N LYS A 150 10.80 11.75 -7.63
CA LYS A 150 10.07 12.79 -8.39
C LYS A 150 10.89 13.43 -9.52
N THR A 151 12.21 13.42 -9.38
CA THR A 151 13.15 13.91 -10.41
C THR A 151 13.33 12.95 -11.58
N ILE A 152 13.00 11.67 -11.39
CA ILE A 152 13.10 10.61 -12.40
C ILE A 152 11.71 10.23 -12.91
N CYS A 153 10.77 9.95 -12.01
CA CYS A 153 9.39 9.61 -12.34
C CYS A 153 8.56 10.89 -12.38
N ILE A 154 8.50 11.52 -13.54
CA ILE A 154 7.95 12.86 -13.73
C ILE A 154 6.42 12.90 -13.81
N GLU A 155 5.81 11.84 -14.30
CA GLU A 155 4.36 11.71 -14.42
C GLU A 155 3.94 10.26 -14.24
N THR A 156 2.88 10.05 -13.46
CA THR A 156 2.29 8.73 -13.24
C THR A 156 0.78 8.83 -13.46
N ASP A 157 0.28 8.12 -14.44
CA ASP A 157 -1.14 8.01 -14.75
C ASP A 157 -1.60 6.57 -14.55
N ILE A 158 -2.24 6.34 -13.40
CA ILE A 158 -2.74 5.01 -13.02
C ILE A 158 -3.90 4.58 -13.93
N GLU A 159 -4.76 5.52 -14.36
CA GLU A 159 -5.93 5.22 -15.18
C GLU A 159 -5.51 4.78 -16.59
N GLN A 160 -4.50 5.42 -17.16
CA GLN A 160 -3.94 5.04 -18.47
C GLN A 160 -2.92 3.91 -18.38
N GLY A 161 -2.48 3.54 -17.17
CA GLY A 161 -1.49 2.49 -16.95
C GLY A 161 -0.08 2.88 -17.39
N ILE A 162 0.28 4.15 -17.28
CA ILE A 162 1.55 4.71 -17.81
C ILE A 162 2.30 5.47 -16.73
N MET A 163 3.62 5.27 -16.70
CA MET A 163 4.56 6.09 -15.94
C MET A 163 5.60 6.69 -16.88
N LYS A 164 5.70 8.03 -16.92
CA LYS A 164 6.75 8.72 -17.67
C LYS A 164 7.96 8.98 -16.80
N VAL A 165 9.12 8.69 -17.35
CA VAL A 165 10.41 8.85 -16.65
C VAL A 165 11.39 9.64 -17.49
N ILE A 166 12.36 10.24 -16.81
CA ILE A 166 13.59 10.77 -17.41
C ILE A 166 14.74 10.08 -16.71
N LEU A 167 15.35 9.11 -17.38
CA LEU A 167 16.44 8.36 -16.79
C LEU A 167 17.71 9.24 -16.71
N PRO A 168 18.47 9.15 -15.59
CA PRO A 168 19.80 9.72 -15.52
C PRO A 168 20.73 9.07 -16.56
N ASP A 169 21.65 9.86 -17.09
CA ASP A 169 22.67 9.39 -18.05
C ASP A 169 23.45 8.23 -17.42
N GLY A 170 23.64 7.15 -18.18
CA GLY A 170 24.35 5.94 -17.77
C GLY A 170 23.49 4.90 -17.03
N LEU A 171 22.29 5.24 -16.57
CA LEU A 171 21.45 4.26 -15.85
C LEU A 171 20.96 3.16 -16.80
N TYR A 172 20.55 3.52 -17.98
CA TYR A 172 20.02 2.55 -18.96
C TYR A 172 21.11 1.58 -19.44
N GLU A 173 22.31 2.10 -19.69
CA GLU A 173 23.47 1.37 -20.22
C GLU A 173 23.99 0.30 -19.25
N ILE A 174 23.83 0.49 -17.94
CA ILE A 174 24.23 -0.52 -16.93
C ILE A 174 23.44 -1.83 -17.09
N TYR A 175 22.24 -1.74 -17.65
CA TYR A 175 21.32 -2.89 -17.78
C TYR A 175 21.14 -3.37 -19.24
N GLU A 176 21.95 -2.91 -20.17
CA GLU A 176 21.96 -3.42 -21.55
C GLU A 176 22.47 -4.84 -21.69
#